data_bd36eb4c7e4eca48241849d21356dd93
#
_entry.id   bd36eb4c7e4eca48241849d21356dd93
#
_cell.length_a   1.000
_cell.length_b   1.000
_cell.length_c   1.000
_cell.angle_alpha   90.00
_cell.angle_beta   90.00
_cell.angle_gamma   90.00
#
_symmetry.space_group_name_H-M   'P 1'
#
loop_
_entity.id
_entity.type
_entity.pdbx_description
1 polymer ?
#
loop_
_entity_poly.entity_id
_entity_poly.type
_entity_poly.pdbx_seq_one_letter_code
_entity_poly.pdbx_strand_id
1 'polypeptide(L)'
;MLRFENEGTTISVKLPKTDYIVYMMANYSKETDTYHTKLYIVRKDVSDLVLIDDDYEMKSNFSSIRFDMGEYITEKYNKGFFDYYIDRFEYQQKCFDKGVEVVENAN
;
A
#
# COMPACT_ATOMS: atom_id res chain seq x y z
N MET A 1 -11.20 12.37 3.94
CA MET A 1 -9.93 12.80 3.35
C MET A 1 -8.76 12.05 3.96
N LEU A 2 -7.85 11.61 3.13
CA LEU A 2 -6.68 10.88 3.60
C LEU A 2 -5.66 11.83 4.22
N ARG A 3 -5.06 11.43 5.32
CA ARG A 3 -4.02 12.20 5.99
C ARG A 3 -2.71 11.47 5.89
N PHE A 4 -1.80 12.03 5.10
CA PHE A 4 -0.52 11.40 4.86
C PHE A 4 0.54 11.88 5.84
N GLU A 5 1.40 10.94 6.23
CA GLU A 5 2.62 11.23 6.95
C GLU A 5 3.76 10.92 6.00
N ASN A 6 4.86 11.62 6.13
CA ASN A 6 6.00 11.38 5.25
C ASN A 6 7.31 11.31 6.04
N GLU A 7 8.23 10.54 5.48
CA GLU A 7 9.58 10.42 5.99
C GLU A 7 10.48 10.18 4.78
N GLY A 8 11.26 11.18 4.43
CA GLY A 8 12.08 11.13 3.23
C GLY A 8 11.19 11.00 2.00
N THR A 9 11.41 9.95 1.21
CA THR A 9 10.60 9.68 0.03
C THR A 9 9.61 8.53 0.26
N THR A 10 9.22 8.34 1.51
CA THR A 10 8.19 7.37 1.88
C THR A 10 7.01 8.13 2.46
N ILE A 11 5.82 7.79 2.02
CA ILE A 11 4.59 8.32 2.62
C ILE A 11 3.76 7.17 3.16
N SER A 12 2.93 7.46 4.15
CA SER A 12 2.03 6.49 4.71
C SER A 12 0.69 7.13 5.05
N VAL A 13 -0.34 6.32 5.08
CA VAL A 13 -1.67 6.78 5.44
C VAL A 13 -2.46 5.63 6.03
N LYS A 14 -3.17 5.93 7.13
CA LYS A 14 -4.13 4.97 7.68
C LYS A 14 -5.43 5.13 6.89
N LEU A 15 -5.92 4.04 6.33
CA LEU A 15 -7.18 4.09 5.60
C LEU A 15 -8.34 4.32 6.55
N PRO A 16 -9.21 5.31 6.25
CA PRO A 16 -10.32 5.66 7.15
C PRO A 16 -11.22 4.48 7.49
N LYS A 17 -11.62 4.39 8.76
CA LYS A 17 -12.53 3.36 9.26
C LYS A 17 -11.97 1.94 9.14
N THR A 18 -10.66 1.81 9.07
CA THR A 18 -10.00 0.51 9.00
C THR A 18 -8.80 0.50 9.93
N ASP A 19 -8.24 -0.69 10.14
CA ASP A 19 -6.98 -0.86 10.87
C ASP A 19 -5.81 -1.09 9.90
N TYR A 20 -5.94 -0.61 8.68
CA TYR A 20 -4.92 -0.84 7.65
C TYR A 20 -4.18 0.45 7.33
N ILE A 21 -2.88 0.30 7.11
CA ILE A 21 -1.99 1.39 6.75
C ILE A 21 -1.39 1.06 5.39
N VAL A 22 -1.36 2.07 4.53
CA VAL A 22 -0.74 1.96 3.21
C VAL A 22 0.57 2.74 3.24
N TYR A 23 1.62 2.14 2.72
CA TYR A 23 2.93 2.78 2.56
C TYR A 23 3.29 2.83 1.09
N MET A 24 3.87 3.93 0.67
CA MET A 24 4.42 4.03 -0.67
C MET A 24 5.82 4.62 -0.59
N MET A 25 6.78 3.93 -1.17
CA MET A 25 8.19 4.29 -1.11
C MET A 25 8.69 4.58 -2.51
N ALA A 26 9.50 5.61 -2.65
CA ALA A 26 10.06 5.99 -3.94
C ALA A 26 11.58 5.98 -3.90
N ASN A 27 12.18 5.39 -4.93
CA ASN A 27 13.62 5.36 -5.11
C ASN A 27 13.96 5.97 -6.46
N TYR A 28 14.83 6.96 -6.44
CA TYR A 28 15.25 7.64 -7.66
C TYR A 28 16.23 6.77 -8.46
N SER A 29 16.00 6.68 -9.76
CA SER A 29 16.90 5.99 -10.68
C SER A 29 17.57 7.01 -11.60
N LYS A 30 18.89 7.08 -11.55
CA LYS A 30 19.64 7.97 -12.45
C LYS A 30 19.57 7.53 -13.91
N GLU A 31 19.39 6.23 -14.13
CA GLU A 31 19.35 5.69 -15.47
C GLU A 31 18.13 6.15 -16.25
N THR A 32 17.00 6.23 -15.57
CA THR A 32 15.75 6.62 -16.21
C THR A 32 15.34 8.05 -15.87
N ASP A 33 16.01 8.68 -14.91
CA ASP A 33 15.66 10.00 -14.38
C ASP A 33 14.22 10.03 -13.88
N THR A 34 13.82 8.95 -13.21
CA THR A 34 12.48 8.80 -12.66
C THR A 34 12.55 8.14 -11.30
N TYR A 35 11.42 8.18 -10.57
CA TYR A 35 11.29 7.44 -9.33
C TYR A 35 10.59 6.11 -9.58
N HIS A 36 11.11 5.06 -9.00
CA HIS A 36 10.48 3.74 -9.01
C HIS A 36 9.86 3.54 -7.63
N THR A 37 8.59 3.21 -7.60
CA THR A 37 7.83 3.16 -6.35
C THR A 37 7.39 1.74 -6.00
N LYS A 38 7.18 1.52 -4.72
CA LYS A 38 6.61 0.28 -4.20
C LYS A 38 5.47 0.64 -3.27
N LEU A 39 4.37 -0.06 -3.40
CA LEU A 39 3.16 0.18 -2.63
C LEU A 39 2.90 -1.02 -1.74
N TYR A 40 2.74 -0.77 -0.45
CA TYR A 40 2.52 -1.81 0.56
C TYR A 40 1.27 -1.54 1.35
N ILE A 41 0.69 -2.60 1.89
CA ILE A 41 -0.39 -2.49 2.86
C ILE A 41 -0.07 -3.40 4.05
N VAL A 42 -0.48 -2.96 5.23
CA VAL A 42 -0.27 -3.74 6.46
C VAL A 42 -1.43 -3.46 7.40
N ARG A 43 -1.83 -4.49 8.16
CA ARG A 43 -2.78 -4.28 9.24
C ARG A 43 -2.02 -3.74 10.45
N LYS A 44 -2.60 -2.79 11.15
CA LYS A 44 -1.96 -2.04 12.23
C LYS A 44 -1.30 -2.93 13.29
N ASP A 45 -1.91 -4.07 13.60
CA ASP A 45 -1.44 -4.99 14.64
C ASP A 45 -0.57 -6.12 14.10
N VAL A 46 -0.20 -6.07 12.83
CA VAL A 46 0.64 -7.08 12.18
C VAL A 46 1.88 -6.38 11.65
N SER A 47 3.04 -6.98 11.84
CA SER A 47 4.30 -6.35 11.46
C SER A 47 4.71 -6.54 10.00
N ASP A 48 4.11 -7.49 9.30
CA ASP A 48 4.54 -7.82 7.94
C ASP A 48 3.83 -6.97 6.90
N LEU A 49 4.60 -6.23 6.12
CA LEU A 49 4.09 -5.47 4.98
C LEU A 49 3.83 -6.40 3.82
N VAL A 50 2.72 -6.19 3.13
CA VAL A 50 2.39 -6.93 1.93
C VAL A 50 2.56 -6.02 0.72
N LEU A 51 3.46 -6.40 -0.17
CA LEU A 51 3.70 -5.66 -1.41
C LEU A 51 2.51 -5.86 -2.34
N ILE A 52 1.86 -4.79 -2.75
CA ILE A 52 0.68 -4.88 -3.60
C ILE A 52 0.87 -4.24 -4.97
N ASP A 53 1.91 -3.44 -5.13
CA ASP A 53 2.26 -2.88 -6.43
C ASP A 53 3.76 -2.61 -6.43
N ASP A 54 4.45 -3.12 -7.44
CA ASP A 54 5.90 -3.03 -7.51
C ASP A 54 6.29 -2.28 -8.78
N ASP A 55 7.26 -1.38 -8.59
CA ASP A 55 7.93 -0.70 -9.68
C ASP A 55 7.05 0.16 -10.58
N TYR A 56 6.08 0.85 -9.99
CA TYR A 56 5.37 1.88 -10.74
C TYR A 56 6.29 3.09 -10.90
N GLU A 57 6.50 3.52 -12.13
CA GLU A 57 7.46 4.58 -12.43
C GLU A 57 6.76 5.95 -12.45
N MET A 58 7.35 6.91 -11.75
CA MET A 58 6.84 8.28 -11.70
C MET A 58 7.89 9.26 -12.19
N LYS A 59 7.52 10.09 -13.14
CA LYS A 59 8.35 11.21 -13.58
C LYS A 59 8.08 12.40 -12.67
N SER A 60 8.78 12.43 -11.56
CA SER A 60 8.63 13.46 -10.55
C SER A 60 9.99 13.98 -10.15
N ASN A 61 10.03 15.10 -9.45
CA ASN A 61 11.26 15.57 -8.85
C ASN A 61 11.16 15.42 -7.32
N PHE A 62 12.26 15.67 -6.64
CA PHE A 62 12.32 15.49 -5.19
C PHE A 62 11.25 16.30 -4.45
N SER A 63 10.93 17.49 -4.95
CA SER A 63 9.96 18.34 -4.27
C SER A 63 8.52 17.94 -4.50
N SER A 64 8.22 17.19 -5.55
CA SER A 64 6.85 16.80 -5.90
C SER A 64 6.53 15.33 -5.72
N ILE A 65 7.54 14.47 -5.53
CA ILE A 65 7.31 13.03 -5.49
C ILE A 65 6.33 12.61 -4.39
N ARG A 66 6.41 13.22 -3.22
CA ARG A 66 5.51 12.86 -2.12
C ARG A 66 4.07 13.23 -2.44
N PHE A 67 3.87 14.39 -3.04
CA PHE A 67 2.55 14.84 -3.46
C PHE A 67 1.99 13.89 -4.54
N ASP A 68 2.81 13.54 -5.51
CA ASP A 68 2.40 12.68 -6.61
C ASP A 68 2.03 11.28 -6.12
N MET A 69 2.79 10.76 -5.15
CA MET A 69 2.44 9.47 -4.53
C MET A 69 1.13 9.58 -3.75
N GLY A 70 0.92 10.69 -3.05
CA GLY A 70 -0.33 10.92 -2.33
C GLY A 70 -1.54 10.94 -3.25
N GLU A 71 -1.41 11.56 -4.41
CA GLU A 71 -2.48 11.57 -5.40
C GLU A 71 -2.72 10.17 -5.95
N TYR A 72 -1.66 9.41 -6.18
CA TYR A 72 -1.77 8.04 -6.67
C TYR A 72 -2.55 7.17 -5.69
N ILE A 73 -2.21 7.24 -4.41
CA ILE A 73 -2.91 6.47 -3.38
C ILE A 73 -4.36 6.93 -3.25
N THR A 74 -4.60 8.23 -3.28
CA THR A 74 -5.95 8.78 -3.16
C THR A 74 -6.85 8.27 -4.29
N GLU A 75 -6.34 8.26 -5.51
CA GLU A 75 -7.09 7.76 -6.65
C GLU A 75 -7.41 6.27 -6.49
N LYS A 76 -6.41 5.48 -6.07
CA LYS A 76 -6.63 4.06 -5.82
C LYS A 76 -7.66 3.83 -4.72
N TYR A 77 -7.57 4.61 -3.65
CA TYR A 77 -8.52 4.52 -2.54
C TYR A 77 -9.95 4.82 -3.02
N ASN A 78 -10.11 5.88 -3.79
CA ASN A 78 -11.43 6.28 -4.27
C ASN A 78 -12.04 5.26 -5.23
N LYS A 79 -11.22 4.47 -5.90
CA LYS A 79 -11.68 3.40 -6.80
C LYS A 79 -11.91 2.07 -6.09
N GLY A 80 -11.71 2.02 -4.77
CA GLY A 80 -11.89 0.79 -4.02
C GLY A 80 -10.78 -0.23 -4.19
N PHE A 81 -9.63 0.19 -4.72
CA PHE A 81 -8.52 -0.71 -4.99
C PHE A 81 -8.06 -1.47 -3.73
N PHE A 82 -8.02 -0.79 -2.60
CA PHE A 82 -7.53 -1.42 -1.35
C PHE A 82 -8.55 -2.36 -0.72
N ASP A 83 -9.82 -2.22 -1.04
CA ASP A 83 -10.87 -3.08 -0.47
C ASP A 83 -10.64 -4.54 -0.79
N TYR A 84 -10.12 -4.83 -1.97
CA TYR A 84 -9.81 -6.21 -2.35
C TYR A 84 -8.82 -6.85 -1.37
N TYR A 85 -7.77 -6.12 -1.02
CA TYR A 85 -6.73 -6.64 -0.11
C TYR A 85 -7.24 -6.75 1.31
N ILE A 86 -8.03 -5.78 1.75
CA ILE A 86 -8.60 -5.79 3.09
C ILE A 86 -9.55 -6.98 3.24
N ASP A 87 -10.41 -7.19 2.27
CA ASP A 87 -11.37 -8.31 2.30
C ASP A 87 -10.63 -9.64 2.34
N ARG A 88 -9.56 -9.76 1.59
CA ARG A 88 -8.75 -10.98 1.55
C ARG A 88 -8.09 -11.25 2.90
N PHE A 89 -7.53 -10.22 3.53
CA PHE A 89 -6.91 -10.38 4.83
C PHE A 89 -7.94 -10.74 5.91
N GLU A 90 -9.10 -10.10 5.87
CA GLU A 90 -10.17 -10.38 6.82
C GLU A 90 -10.70 -11.81 6.67
N TYR A 91 -10.81 -12.27 5.45
CA TYR A 91 -11.21 -13.65 5.18
C TYR A 91 -10.19 -14.63 5.74
N GLN A 92 -8.91 -14.40 5.50
CA GLN A 92 -7.84 -15.27 5.99
C GLN A 92 -7.83 -15.32 7.51
N GLN A 93 -8.04 -14.16 8.16
CA GLN A 93 -8.08 -14.10 9.61
C GLN A 93 -9.25 -14.89 10.18
N LYS A 94 -10.41 -14.79 9.54
CA LYS A 94 -11.58 -15.56 9.97
C LYS A 94 -11.33 -17.07 9.87
N CYS A 95 -10.71 -17.51 8.82
CA CYS A 95 -10.39 -18.93 8.66
C CYS A 95 -9.43 -19.39 9.75
N PHE A 96 -8.44 -18.57 10.06
CA PHE A 96 -7.46 -18.88 11.10
C PHE A 96 -8.13 -18.96 12.47
N ASP A 97 -8.98 -17.98 12.78
CA ASP A 97 -9.65 -17.91 14.09
C ASP A 97 -10.59 -19.10 14.30
N LYS A 98 -11.14 -19.65 13.24
CA LYS A 98 -12.02 -20.81 13.32
C LYS A 98 -11.26 -22.14 13.31
N GLY A 99 -9.93 -22.09 13.27
CA GLY A 99 -9.12 -23.28 13.19
C GLY A 99 -9.19 -23.93 11.81
N VAL A 100 -9.61 -23.19 10.82
CA VAL A 100 -9.67 -23.68 9.44
C VAL A 100 -8.37 -23.30 8.74
N GLU A 101 -7.72 -24.26 8.13
CA GLU A 101 -6.52 -24.00 7.37
C GLU A 101 -6.87 -23.26 6.09
N VAL A 102 -6.14 -22.17 5.83
CA VAL A 102 -6.31 -21.44 4.57
C VAL A 102 -5.47 -22.13 3.52
N VAL A 103 -6.13 -22.78 2.58
CA VAL A 103 -5.45 -23.47 1.50
C VAL A 103 -5.67 -22.69 0.21
N GLU A 104 -4.83 -21.73 -0.02
CA GLU A 104 -4.98 -20.83 -1.17
C GLU A 104 -4.79 -21.53 -2.50
N ASN A 105 -4.07 -22.61 -2.48
CA ASN A 105 -3.75 -23.35 -3.69
C ASN A 105 -4.46 -24.68 -3.73
N ALA A 106 -5.58 -24.74 -3.13
CA ALA A 106 -6.33 -25.99 -3.06
C ALA A 106 -6.80 -26.44 -4.40
N ASN A 107 -6.38 -25.83 -5.27
CA ASN A 107 -6.75 -26.21 -6.53
C ASN A 107 -6.06 -26.03 -7.54
#